data_9515c406e06d66bd432df47e94d823bb
#
_entry.id   9515c406e06d66bd432df47e94d823bb
#
_cell.length_a   1.000
_cell.length_b   1.000
_cell.length_c   1.000
_cell.angle_alpha   90.00
_cell.angle_beta   90.00
_cell.angle_gamma   90.00
#
_symmetry.space_group_name_H-M   'P 1'
#
loop_
_entity.id
_entity.type
_entity.pdbx_description
1 polymer ?
#
loop_
_entity_poly.entity_id
_entity_poly.type
_entity_poly.pdbx_seq_one_letter_code
_entity_poly.pdbx_strand_id
1 'polypeptide(L)'
;MILTESRGSVRLVTIDRPERRNALDHDALDGLLGALADAVASGVRVLVVTGAGGHFCAGADLSTVEDEGFVAKLHELLEGLRTARFPTMAAVDGAALGAGTQLAVACDLRIATPGATFGIPAGRLGLMTDQWTVTRLAAAVGQSVARAMLLAAETCSGERAHQVGLVTRLAPPGELVAAALGWADEVAKLAPLTQAAAKVGLNEAEGDLGWTPAFRHAFERAWSSADLQEGLAAFAERRPPDFEGR
;
A
#
# COMPACT_ATOMS: atom_id res chain seq x y z
N MET A 1 -2.90 1.27 -16.57
CA MET A 1 -3.83 2.43 -16.64
C MET A 1 -4.51 2.60 -15.30
N ILE A 2 -4.89 3.82 -14.92
CA ILE A 2 -5.72 4.06 -13.73
C ILE A 2 -7.12 4.44 -14.21
N LEU A 3 -8.12 3.74 -13.71
CA LEU A 3 -9.52 4.00 -14.01
C LEU A 3 -10.18 4.69 -12.81
N THR A 4 -11.05 5.66 -13.06
CA THR A 4 -11.78 6.37 -12.00
C THR A 4 -13.29 6.34 -12.31
N GLU A 5 -14.07 6.00 -11.29
CA GLU A 5 -15.53 6.00 -11.38
C GLU A 5 -16.11 6.79 -10.20
N SER A 6 -17.04 7.70 -10.47
CA SER A 6 -17.78 8.45 -9.45
C SER A 6 -19.12 7.80 -9.18
N ARG A 7 -19.42 7.52 -7.91
CA ARG A 7 -20.70 7.00 -7.43
C ARG A 7 -21.23 7.90 -6.31
N GLY A 8 -21.99 8.90 -6.68
CA GLY A 8 -22.41 9.93 -5.73
C GLY A 8 -21.22 10.64 -5.11
N SER A 9 -21.05 10.52 -3.79
CA SER A 9 -19.94 11.08 -3.04
C SER A 9 -18.75 10.12 -2.85
N VAL A 10 -18.81 8.93 -3.43
CA VAL A 10 -17.72 7.93 -3.40
C VAL A 10 -16.97 7.95 -4.72
N ARG A 11 -15.64 7.93 -4.67
CA ARG A 11 -14.76 7.74 -5.81
C ARG A 11 -14.12 6.36 -5.75
N LEU A 12 -14.32 5.55 -6.79
CA LEU A 12 -13.60 4.31 -7.00
C LEU A 12 -12.42 4.57 -7.94
N VAL A 13 -11.22 4.15 -7.52
CA VAL A 13 -9.99 4.18 -8.29
C VAL A 13 -9.50 2.75 -8.47
N THR A 14 -9.35 2.33 -9.71
CA THR A 14 -8.92 0.97 -10.06
C THR A 14 -7.57 1.00 -10.76
N ILE A 15 -6.59 0.28 -10.21
CA ILE A 15 -5.32 0.01 -10.89
C ILE A 15 -5.61 -1.07 -11.94
N ASP A 16 -5.51 -0.72 -13.21
CA ASP A 16 -5.85 -1.60 -14.33
C ASP A 16 -4.63 -1.90 -15.19
N ARG A 17 -3.81 -2.82 -14.68
CA ARG A 17 -2.62 -3.42 -15.30
C ARG A 17 -2.55 -4.92 -14.97
N PRO A 18 -3.61 -5.70 -15.24
CA PRO A 18 -3.72 -7.09 -14.78
C PRO A 18 -2.60 -7.99 -15.32
N GLU A 19 -2.07 -7.71 -16.51
CA GLU A 19 -0.94 -8.43 -17.12
C GLU A 19 0.37 -8.28 -16.33
N ARG A 20 0.49 -7.23 -15.51
CA ARG A 20 1.58 -6.98 -14.56
C ARG A 20 1.15 -7.17 -13.11
N ARG A 21 -0.01 -7.82 -12.86
CA ARG A 21 -0.61 -7.92 -11.52
C ARG A 21 -0.70 -6.58 -10.79
N ASN A 22 -0.99 -5.52 -11.55
CA ASN A 22 -1.11 -4.15 -11.07
C ASN A 22 0.16 -3.60 -10.39
N ALA A 23 1.35 -4.05 -10.81
CA ALA A 23 2.61 -3.45 -10.37
C ALA A 23 2.66 -1.97 -10.75
N LEU A 24 3.24 -1.15 -9.87
CA LEU A 24 3.33 0.30 -10.04
C LEU A 24 4.60 0.67 -10.82
N ASP A 25 4.42 1.43 -11.87
CA ASP A 25 5.45 2.21 -12.56
C ASP A 25 5.16 3.71 -12.42
N HIS A 26 5.95 4.56 -13.08
CA HIS A 26 5.75 6.01 -13.05
C HIS A 26 4.37 6.42 -13.54
N ASP A 27 3.87 5.83 -14.64
CA ASP A 27 2.57 6.16 -15.20
C ASP A 27 1.42 5.78 -14.25
N ALA A 28 1.55 4.64 -13.56
CA ALA A 28 0.58 4.22 -12.57
C ALA A 28 0.59 5.14 -11.35
N LEU A 29 1.78 5.57 -10.88
CA LEU A 29 1.90 6.53 -9.78
C LEU A 29 1.33 7.90 -10.16
N ASP A 30 1.65 8.43 -11.35
CA ASP A 30 1.11 9.69 -11.84
C ASP A 30 -0.41 9.64 -11.98
N GLY A 31 -0.95 8.51 -12.48
CA GLY A 31 -2.38 8.30 -12.56
C GLY A 31 -3.07 8.25 -11.19
N LEU A 32 -2.45 7.60 -10.20
CA LEU A 32 -2.99 7.54 -8.83
C LEU A 32 -2.92 8.90 -8.14
N LEU A 33 -1.82 9.64 -8.29
CA LEU A 33 -1.67 11.01 -7.79
C LEU A 33 -2.71 11.94 -8.42
N GLY A 34 -2.91 11.86 -9.74
CA GLY A 34 -3.94 12.61 -10.45
C GLY A 34 -5.36 12.28 -9.93
N ALA A 35 -5.68 10.98 -9.76
CA ALA A 35 -6.97 10.55 -9.24
C ALA A 35 -7.23 11.04 -7.79
N LEU A 36 -6.20 11.07 -6.96
CA LEU A 36 -6.27 11.61 -5.60
C LEU A 36 -6.48 13.14 -5.61
N ALA A 37 -5.74 13.87 -6.46
CA ALA A 37 -5.90 15.31 -6.62
C ALA A 37 -7.31 15.67 -7.09
N ASP A 38 -7.85 14.95 -8.06
CA ASP A 38 -9.22 15.10 -8.54
C ASP A 38 -10.25 14.80 -7.45
N ALA A 39 -10.02 13.79 -6.63
CA ALA A 39 -10.88 13.47 -5.49
C ALA A 39 -10.89 14.61 -4.47
N VAL A 40 -9.73 15.19 -4.17
CA VAL A 40 -9.61 16.35 -3.27
C VAL A 40 -10.37 17.58 -3.81
N ALA A 41 -10.23 17.85 -5.12
CA ALA A 41 -10.85 19.00 -5.77
C ALA A 41 -12.37 18.84 -5.93
N SER A 42 -12.89 17.63 -6.08
CA SER A 42 -14.30 17.35 -6.38
C SER A 42 -15.21 17.15 -5.16
N GLY A 43 -14.69 17.31 -3.93
CA GLY A 43 -15.51 17.18 -2.72
C GLY A 43 -15.95 15.75 -2.42
N VAL A 44 -15.16 14.77 -2.82
CA VAL A 44 -15.36 13.34 -2.52
C VAL A 44 -15.44 13.13 -0.99
N ARG A 45 -16.31 12.21 -0.58
CA ARG A 45 -16.50 11.85 0.83
C ARG A 45 -15.74 10.59 1.23
N VAL A 46 -15.50 9.67 0.29
CA VAL A 46 -14.71 8.46 0.47
C VAL A 46 -14.00 8.11 -0.84
N LEU A 47 -12.73 7.80 -0.76
CA LEU A 47 -11.94 7.25 -1.87
C LEU A 47 -11.72 5.76 -1.65
N VAL A 48 -12.10 4.93 -2.62
CA VAL A 48 -11.84 3.48 -2.63
C VAL A 48 -10.79 3.18 -3.68
N VAL A 49 -9.71 2.49 -3.31
CA VAL A 49 -8.67 2.02 -4.22
C VAL A 49 -8.75 0.49 -4.33
N THR A 50 -8.71 -0.03 -5.54
CA THR A 50 -8.71 -1.46 -5.83
C THR A 50 -7.83 -1.78 -7.03
N GLY A 51 -7.66 -3.07 -7.33
CA GLY A 51 -6.97 -3.55 -8.53
C GLY A 51 -7.86 -4.40 -9.42
N ALA A 52 -7.69 -4.31 -10.72
CA ALA A 52 -8.37 -5.16 -11.69
C ALA A 52 -7.74 -6.57 -11.77
N GLY A 53 -8.47 -7.54 -12.34
CA GLY A 53 -7.93 -8.84 -12.70
C GLY A 53 -7.55 -9.75 -11.52
N GLY A 54 -8.17 -9.55 -10.33
CA GLY A 54 -7.98 -10.43 -9.17
C GLY A 54 -6.67 -10.21 -8.40
N HIS A 55 -6.01 -9.07 -8.59
CA HIS A 55 -4.87 -8.64 -7.79
C HIS A 55 -5.02 -7.16 -7.41
N PHE A 56 -4.69 -6.82 -6.17
CA PHE A 56 -4.67 -5.42 -5.75
C PHE A 56 -3.47 -4.69 -6.37
N CYS A 57 -2.26 -5.08 -5.97
CA CYS A 57 -1.02 -4.53 -6.49
C CYS A 57 0.16 -5.42 -6.07
N ALA A 58 0.92 -5.94 -7.03
CA ALA A 58 2.05 -6.83 -6.77
C ALA A 58 3.34 -6.11 -6.32
N GLY A 59 3.31 -4.77 -6.18
CA GLY A 59 4.44 -3.97 -5.73
C GLY A 59 4.93 -2.98 -6.78
N ALA A 60 6.16 -2.48 -6.61
CA ALA A 60 6.83 -1.67 -7.62
C ALA A 60 7.18 -2.53 -8.84
N ASP A 61 7.08 -1.95 -10.04
CA ASP A 61 7.68 -2.57 -11.23
C ASP A 61 9.20 -2.51 -11.08
N LEU A 62 9.84 -3.69 -11.01
CA LEU A 62 11.26 -3.79 -10.71
C LEU A 62 12.15 -3.16 -11.79
N SER A 63 11.61 -2.87 -12.96
CA SER A 63 12.33 -2.12 -14.00
C SER A 63 12.48 -0.63 -13.68
N THR A 64 11.75 -0.11 -12.69
CA THR A 64 11.73 1.31 -12.32
C THR A 64 12.10 1.56 -10.85
N VAL A 65 12.31 0.51 -10.07
CA VAL A 65 12.48 0.60 -8.61
C VAL A 65 13.77 1.32 -8.19
N GLU A 66 14.80 1.35 -9.03
CA GLU A 66 16.08 2.03 -8.77
C GLU A 66 16.01 3.55 -9.04
N ASP A 67 14.93 4.04 -9.63
CA ASP A 67 14.77 5.46 -9.92
C ASP A 67 14.34 6.22 -8.66
N GLU A 68 15.16 7.19 -8.24
CA GLU A 68 14.85 8.07 -7.11
C GLU A 68 13.51 8.81 -7.29
N GLY A 69 13.12 9.13 -8.52
CA GLY A 69 11.84 9.74 -8.85
C GLY A 69 10.66 8.82 -8.54
N PHE A 70 10.81 7.49 -8.69
CA PHE A 70 9.79 6.52 -8.34
C PHE A 70 9.51 6.52 -6.82
N VAL A 71 10.57 6.47 -6.02
CA VAL A 71 10.47 6.46 -4.56
C VAL A 71 9.80 7.74 -4.06
N ALA A 72 10.16 8.90 -4.62
CA ALA A 72 9.57 10.18 -4.27
C ALA A 72 8.07 10.23 -4.58
N LYS A 73 7.65 9.81 -5.77
CA LYS A 73 6.24 9.75 -6.18
C LYS A 73 5.44 8.76 -5.32
N LEU A 74 6.01 7.59 -5.02
CA LEU A 74 5.35 6.63 -4.13
C LEU A 74 5.13 7.24 -2.74
N HIS A 75 6.15 7.88 -2.18
CA HIS A 75 6.05 8.57 -0.89
C HIS A 75 4.96 9.67 -0.92
N GLU A 76 4.93 10.50 -1.97
CA GLU A 76 3.90 11.52 -2.17
C GLU A 76 2.49 10.93 -2.19
N LEU A 77 2.30 9.82 -2.91
CA LEU A 77 1.02 9.11 -2.96
C LEU A 77 0.58 8.58 -1.60
N LEU A 78 1.49 7.90 -0.88
CA LEU A 78 1.20 7.34 0.44
C LEU A 78 0.84 8.44 1.45
N GLU A 79 1.60 9.53 1.44
CA GLU A 79 1.33 10.71 2.28
C GLU A 79 0.02 11.38 1.91
N GLY A 80 -0.27 11.54 0.62
CA GLY A 80 -1.51 12.10 0.15
C GLY A 80 -2.74 11.30 0.57
N LEU A 81 -2.68 9.96 0.53
CA LEU A 81 -3.75 9.07 1.02
C LEU A 81 -3.92 9.20 2.53
N ARG A 82 -2.81 9.24 3.27
CA ARG A 82 -2.78 9.38 4.73
C ARG A 82 -3.39 10.71 5.19
N THR A 83 -3.09 11.80 4.48
CA THR A 83 -3.47 13.16 4.87
C THR A 83 -4.75 13.68 4.20
N ALA A 84 -5.33 12.93 3.27
CA ALA A 84 -6.60 13.29 2.64
C ALA A 84 -7.68 13.65 3.69
N ARG A 85 -8.47 14.70 3.43
CA ARG A 85 -9.50 15.19 4.37
C ARG A 85 -10.69 14.26 4.52
N PHE A 86 -10.76 13.22 3.72
CA PHE A 86 -11.81 12.21 3.70
C PHE A 86 -11.21 10.82 3.94
N PRO A 87 -12.00 9.86 4.41
CA PRO A 87 -11.56 8.48 4.55
C PRO A 87 -11.12 7.87 3.22
N THR A 88 -10.02 7.13 3.26
CA THR A 88 -9.50 6.33 2.16
C THR A 88 -9.63 4.84 2.49
N MET A 89 -9.99 4.03 1.51
CA MET A 89 -10.26 2.60 1.68
C MET A 89 -9.53 1.78 0.62
N ALA A 90 -8.81 0.75 1.05
CA ALA A 90 -8.26 -0.27 0.15
C ALA A 90 -9.19 -1.47 0.09
N ALA A 91 -9.61 -1.86 -1.12
CA ALA A 91 -10.33 -3.09 -1.40
C ALA A 91 -9.37 -4.09 -2.05
N VAL A 92 -8.95 -5.11 -1.29
CA VAL A 92 -7.79 -5.95 -1.60
C VAL A 92 -8.23 -7.36 -1.99
N ASP A 93 -7.97 -7.74 -3.23
CA ASP A 93 -8.03 -9.13 -3.70
C ASP A 93 -6.66 -9.59 -4.18
N GLY A 94 -6.38 -10.90 -4.08
CA GLY A 94 -5.11 -11.48 -4.50
C GLY A 94 -3.89 -10.78 -3.89
N ALA A 95 -2.90 -10.45 -4.71
CA ALA A 95 -1.63 -9.90 -4.24
C ALA A 95 -1.72 -8.42 -3.85
N ALA A 96 -1.27 -8.11 -2.63
CA ALA A 96 -0.89 -6.79 -2.14
C ALA A 96 0.53 -6.91 -1.55
N LEU A 97 1.56 -6.76 -2.40
CA LEU A 97 2.95 -7.02 -2.01
C LEU A 97 3.84 -5.77 -2.15
N GLY A 98 4.84 -5.62 -1.30
CA GLY A 98 5.76 -4.47 -1.34
C GLY A 98 5.01 -3.13 -1.33
N ALA A 99 5.16 -2.32 -2.40
CA ALA A 99 4.43 -1.07 -2.59
C ALA A 99 2.90 -1.25 -2.55
N GLY A 100 2.37 -2.44 -2.91
CA GLY A 100 0.96 -2.76 -2.78
C GLY A 100 0.51 -2.87 -1.31
N THR A 101 1.32 -3.49 -0.45
CA THR A 101 1.04 -3.44 1.00
C THR A 101 1.17 -2.03 1.55
N GLN A 102 2.18 -1.25 1.11
CA GLN A 102 2.34 0.15 1.50
C GLN A 102 1.10 0.97 1.15
N LEU A 103 0.61 0.83 -0.08
CA LEU A 103 -0.60 1.50 -0.56
C LEU A 103 -1.84 1.11 0.28
N ALA A 104 -2.01 -0.19 0.56
CA ALA A 104 -3.12 -0.65 1.39
C ALA A 104 -3.03 -0.13 2.83
N VAL A 105 -1.82 -0.07 3.41
CA VAL A 105 -1.56 0.43 4.77
C VAL A 105 -1.72 1.96 4.85
N ALA A 106 -1.45 2.69 3.76
CA ALA A 106 -1.64 4.14 3.69
C ALA A 106 -3.13 4.54 3.70
N CYS A 107 -4.02 3.67 3.24
CA CYS A 107 -5.45 3.89 3.39
C CYS A 107 -5.89 3.77 4.86
N ASP A 108 -6.97 4.46 5.23
CA ASP A 108 -7.54 4.41 6.58
C ASP A 108 -8.18 3.06 6.86
N LEU A 109 -8.96 2.57 5.91
CA LEU A 109 -9.76 1.35 6.01
C LEU A 109 -9.31 0.30 5.00
N ARG A 110 -9.42 -0.97 5.36
CA ARG A 110 -9.11 -2.11 4.47
C ARG A 110 -10.22 -3.13 4.54
N ILE A 111 -10.72 -3.52 3.35
CA ILE A 111 -11.58 -4.68 3.16
C ILE A 111 -10.85 -5.63 2.20
N ALA A 112 -10.87 -6.92 2.48
CA ALA A 112 -10.15 -7.89 1.66
C ALA A 112 -10.93 -9.18 1.44
N THR A 113 -10.58 -9.95 0.41
CA THR A 113 -10.99 -11.34 0.33
C THR A 113 -10.17 -12.20 1.31
N PRO A 114 -10.70 -13.32 1.84
CA PRO A 114 -9.92 -14.22 2.71
C PRO A 114 -8.62 -14.72 2.08
N GLY A 115 -8.63 -14.92 0.75
CA GLY A 115 -7.47 -15.36 -0.04
C GLY A 115 -6.49 -14.26 -0.47
N ALA A 116 -6.76 -13.00 -0.16
CA ALA A 116 -5.81 -11.91 -0.41
C ALA A 116 -4.47 -12.20 0.30
N THR A 117 -3.38 -11.63 -0.22
CA THR A 117 -2.04 -11.88 0.32
C THR A 117 -1.32 -10.56 0.54
N PHE A 118 -0.98 -10.26 1.79
CA PHE A 118 -0.21 -9.08 2.19
C PHE A 118 1.22 -9.48 2.52
N GLY A 119 2.20 -8.64 2.16
CA GLY A 119 3.59 -8.88 2.50
C GLY A 119 4.52 -7.78 2.01
N ILE A 120 5.68 -7.66 2.65
CA ILE A 120 6.75 -6.73 2.23
C ILE A 120 8.04 -7.55 2.06
N PRO A 121 8.17 -8.31 0.96
CA PRO A 121 9.31 -9.21 0.76
C PRO A 121 10.59 -8.46 0.29
N ALA A 122 10.79 -7.22 0.76
CA ALA A 122 11.90 -6.36 0.37
C ALA A 122 13.27 -7.02 0.61
N GLY A 123 13.42 -7.76 1.70
CA GLY A 123 14.65 -8.52 2.01
C GLY A 123 15.00 -9.62 1.01
N ARG A 124 14.05 -10.09 0.18
CA ARG A 124 14.33 -11.05 -0.90
C ARG A 124 14.96 -10.40 -2.12
N LEU A 125 14.92 -9.07 -2.18
CA LEU A 125 15.40 -8.26 -3.31
C LEU A 125 16.54 -7.32 -2.91
N GLY A 126 16.98 -7.35 -1.64
CA GLY A 126 17.95 -6.38 -1.12
C GLY A 126 17.38 -4.95 -0.98
N LEU A 127 16.06 -4.79 -1.13
CA LEU A 127 15.36 -3.52 -1.00
C LEU A 127 15.01 -3.20 0.46
N MET A 128 14.71 -1.94 0.72
CA MET A 128 14.16 -1.49 2.00
C MET A 128 12.95 -0.58 1.76
N THR A 129 11.93 -0.73 2.60
CA THR A 129 10.80 0.18 2.65
C THR A 129 11.07 1.37 3.56
N ASP A 130 10.25 2.42 3.49
CA ASP A 130 10.36 3.62 4.32
C ASP A 130 10.02 3.34 5.80
N GLN A 131 10.50 4.22 6.69
CA GLN A 131 10.32 4.08 8.15
C GLN A 131 8.85 4.17 8.55
N TRP A 132 8.06 5.03 7.90
CA TRP A 132 6.65 5.18 8.22
C TRP A 132 5.89 3.88 7.97
N THR A 133 6.11 3.23 6.82
CA THR A 133 5.52 1.93 6.52
C THR A 133 5.84 0.89 7.59
N VAL A 134 7.12 0.82 8.03
CA VAL A 134 7.55 -0.09 9.10
C VAL A 134 6.78 0.18 10.38
N THR A 135 6.69 1.44 10.79
CA THR A 135 6.02 1.87 12.02
C THR A 135 4.52 1.61 11.96
N ARG A 136 3.88 2.02 10.87
CA ARG A 136 2.44 1.86 10.69
C ARG A 136 2.02 0.39 10.57
N LEU A 137 2.79 -0.42 9.85
CA LEU A 137 2.56 -1.86 9.79
C LEU A 137 2.65 -2.48 11.19
N ALA A 138 3.69 -2.14 11.96
CA ALA A 138 3.86 -2.64 13.31
C ALA A 138 2.73 -2.18 14.24
N ALA A 139 2.21 -0.97 14.09
CA ALA A 139 1.05 -0.48 14.82
C ALA A 139 -0.23 -1.24 14.46
N ALA A 140 -0.40 -1.59 13.17
CA ALA A 140 -1.60 -2.28 12.69
C ALA A 140 -1.64 -3.78 13.06
N VAL A 141 -0.50 -4.50 12.99
CA VAL A 141 -0.47 -5.97 13.15
C VAL A 141 0.26 -6.44 14.41
N GLY A 142 0.81 -5.51 15.19
CA GLY A 142 1.69 -5.82 16.33
C GLY A 142 3.10 -6.19 15.89
N GLN A 143 4.05 -6.06 16.82
CA GLN A 143 5.49 -6.23 16.57
C GLN A 143 5.86 -7.63 16.04
N SER A 144 5.20 -8.69 16.54
CA SER A 144 5.54 -10.06 16.14
C SER A 144 5.23 -10.33 14.66
N VAL A 145 4.03 -9.98 14.22
CA VAL A 145 3.61 -10.18 12.82
C VAL A 145 4.39 -9.26 11.88
N ALA A 146 4.60 -7.99 12.26
CA ALA A 146 5.39 -7.07 11.47
C ALA A 146 6.83 -7.57 11.26
N ARG A 147 7.47 -8.13 12.30
CA ARG A 147 8.81 -8.72 12.19
C ARG A 147 8.84 -9.93 11.26
N ALA A 148 7.85 -10.80 11.32
CA ALA A 148 7.75 -11.94 10.39
C ALA A 148 7.62 -11.44 8.93
N MET A 149 6.79 -10.43 8.68
CA MET A 149 6.61 -9.87 7.34
C MET A 149 7.86 -9.15 6.81
N LEU A 150 8.55 -8.37 7.67
CA LEU A 150 9.68 -7.53 7.26
C LEU A 150 11.03 -8.25 7.30
N LEU A 151 11.28 -9.08 8.33
CA LEU A 151 12.59 -9.72 8.54
C LEU A 151 12.67 -11.13 7.95
N ALA A 152 11.54 -11.87 7.96
CA ALA A 152 11.47 -13.21 7.39
C ALA A 152 10.81 -13.24 6.00
N ALA A 153 10.37 -12.08 5.50
CA ALA A 153 9.63 -11.94 4.23
C ALA A 153 8.41 -12.89 4.14
N GLU A 154 7.77 -13.13 5.29
CA GLU A 154 6.53 -13.90 5.34
C GLU A 154 5.35 -13.10 4.77
N THR A 155 4.38 -13.83 4.23
CA THR A 155 3.12 -13.24 3.77
C THR A 155 1.99 -13.56 4.74
N CYS A 156 1.00 -12.68 4.78
CA CYS A 156 -0.19 -12.80 5.61
C CYS A 156 -1.40 -12.94 4.70
N SER A 157 -2.20 -14.01 4.87
CA SER A 157 -3.46 -14.13 4.13
C SER A 157 -4.48 -13.07 4.56
N GLY A 158 -5.48 -12.76 3.72
CA GLY A 158 -6.54 -11.82 4.06
C GLY A 158 -7.29 -12.23 5.35
N GLU A 159 -7.53 -13.52 5.53
CA GLU A 159 -8.13 -14.04 6.77
C GLU A 159 -7.23 -13.77 7.98
N ARG A 160 -5.93 -14.08 7.88
CA ARG A 160 -4.97 -13.80 8.95
C ARG A 160 -4.82 -12.30 9.19
N ALA A 161 -4.78 -11.50 8.13
CA ALA A 161 -4.72 -10.05 8.18
C ALA A 161 -5.92 -9.45 8.95
N HIS A 162 -7.10 -10.03 8.79
CA HIS A 162 -8.28 -9.67 9.57
C HIS A 162 -8.13 -10.04 11.06
N GLN A 163 -7.65 -11.24 11.37
CA GLN A 163 -7.42 -11.68 12.76
C GLN A 163 -6.43 -10.81 13.52
N VAL A 164 -5.41 -10.26 12.83
CA VAL A 164 -4.36 -9.42 13.45
C VAL A 164 -4.63 -7.92 13.35
N GLY A 165 -5.78 -7.51 12.80
CA GLY A 165 -6.21 -6.12 12.75
C GLY A 165 -5.71 -5.32 11.53
N LEU A 166 -4.96 -5.91 10.59
CA LEU A 166 -4.57 -5.24 9.35
C LEU A 166 -5.79 -4.97 8.46
N VAL A 167 -6.68 -5.93 8.34
CA VAL A 167 -7.91 -5.83 7.56
C VAL A 167 -9.11 -5.65 8.49
N THR A 168 -9.94 -4.65 8.23
CA THR A 168 -11.09 -4.32 9.05
C THR A 168 -12.29 -5.21 8.77
N ARG A 169 -12.54 -5.52 7.49
CA ARG A 169 -13.68 -6.37 7.04
C ARG A 169 -13.19 -7.39 6.01
N LEU A 170 -13.85 -8.55 5.97
CA LEU A 170 -13.71 -9.53 4.90
C LEU A 170 -14.93 -9.46 3.98
N ALA A 171 -14.69 -9.71 2.69
CA ALA A 171 -15.73 -9.89 1.69
C ALA A 171 -15.57 -11.24 0.98
N PRO A 172 -16.67 -11.90 0.56
CA PRO A 172 -16.58 -13.10 -0.26
C PRO A 172 -15.85 -12.86 -1.57
N PRO A 173 -15.16 -13.87 -2.13
CA PRO A 173 -14.59 -13.78 -3.48
C PRO A 173 -15.68 -13.40 -4.50
N GLY A 174 -15.35 -12.46 -5.40
CA GLY A 174 -16.28 -11.95 -6.41
C GLY A 174 -17.22 -10.83 -5.94
N GLU A 175 -17.32 -10.57 -4.63
CA GLU A 175 -18.20 -9.54 -4.06
C GLU A 175 -17.40 -8.34 -3.50
N LEU A 176 -16.07 -8.36 -3.54
CA LEU A 176 -15.21 -7.40 -2.88
C LEU A 176 -15.54 -5.94 -3.22
N VAL A 177 -15.63 -5.61 -4.51
CA VAL A 177 -15.88 -4.22 -4.95
C VAL A 177 -17.26 -3.76 -4.53
N ALA A 178 -18.28 -4.61 -4.66
CA ALA A 178 -19.64 -4.28 -4.23
C ALA A 178 -19.71 -4.06 -2.71
N ALA A 179 -19.05 -4.92 -1.93
CA ALA A 179 -18.98 -4.80 -0.48
C ALA A 179 -18.20 -3.55 -0.03
N ALA A 180 -17.09 -3.23 -0.72
CA ALA A 180 -16.30 -2.01 -0.47
C ALA A 180 -17.11 -0.75 -0.73
N LEU A 181 -17.81 -0.69 -1.86
CA LEU A 181 -18.67 0.45 -2.23
C LEU A 181 -19.85 0.61 -1.26
N GLY A 182 -20.51 -0.49 -0.88
CA GLY A 182 -21.57 -0.45 0.12
C GLY A 182 -21.08 0.09 1.48
N TRP A 183 -19.87 -0.34 1.91
CA TRP A 183 -19.27 0.20 3.12
C TRP A 183 -18.85 1.66 2.97
N ALA A 184 -18.30 2.04 1.82
CA ALA A 184 -17.95 3.43 1.52
C ALA A 184 -19.19 4.35 1.55
N ASP A 185 -20.34 3.89 1.05
CA ASP A 185 -21.61 4.61 1.12
C ASP A 185 -22.09 4.81 2.58
N GLU A 186 -21.87 3.82 3.46
CA GLU A 186 -22.13 3.98 4.90
C GLU A 186 -21.22 5.02 5.52
N VAL A 187 -19.92 4.96 5.23
CA VAL A 187 -18.89 5.89 5.75
C VAL A 187 -19.13 7.30 5.24
N ALA A 188 -19.57 7.46 3.99
CA ALA A 188 -19.85 8.76 3.39
C ALA A 188 -21.03 9.52 4.05
N LYS A 189 -21.89 8.84 4.79
CA LYS A 189 -23.01 9.45 5.53
C LYS A 189 -22.58 10.08 6.87
N LEU A 190 -21.39 9.75 7.37
CA LEU A 190 -20.90 10.25 8.65
C LEU A 190 -20.42 11.71 8.53
N ALA A 191 -20.35 12.44 9.64
CA ALA A 191 -19.96 13.84 9.68
C ALA A 191 -18.50 14.04 9.19
N PRO A 192 -18.27 14.79 8.08
CA PRO A 192 -16.95 14.89 7.46
C PRO A 192 -15.91 15.59 8.32
N LEU A 193 -16.31 16.61 9.06
CA LEU A 193 -15.38 17.32 9.95
C LEU A 193 -14.93 16.45 11.11
N THR A 194 -15.82 15.59 11.62
CA THR A 194 -15.47 14.61 12.66
C THR A 194 -14.48 13.57 12.11
N GLN A 195 -14.74 13.05 10.91
CA GLN A 195 -13.83 12.10 10.26
C GLN A 195 -12.46 12.72 10.00
N ALA A 196 -12.42 13.95 9.47
CA ALA A 196 -11.17 14.66 9.21
C ALA A 196 -10.38 14.93 10.50
N ALA A 197 -11.06 15.37 11.57
CA ALA A 197 -10.41 15.61 12.86
C ALA A 197 -9.88 14.32 13.51
N ALA A 198 -10.67 13.24 13.45
CA ALA A 198 -10.24 11.93 13.95
C ALA A 198 -9.00 11.43 13.19
N LYS A 199 -8.98 11.58 11.86
CA LYS A 199 -7.84 11.20 11.02
C LYS A 199 -6.59 12.01 11.36
N VAL A 200 -6.71 13.32 11.59
CA VAL A 200 -5.59 14.15 12.06
C VAL A 200 -5.06 13.62 13.40
N GLY A 201 -5.92 13.39 14.38
CA GLY A 201 -5.49 12.88 15.69
C GLY A 201 -4.83 11.50 15.62
N LEU A 202 -5.33 10.59 14.75
CA LEU A 202 -4.72 9.29 14.53
C LEU A 202 -3.34 9.42 13.88
N ASN A 203 -3.21 10.30 12.89
CA ASN A 203 -1.94 10.54 12.20
C ASN A 203 -0.89 11.18 13.12
N GLU A 204 -1.29 12.12 14.00
CA GLU A 204 -0.39 12.70 14.99
C GLU A 204 0.09 11.68 16.02
N ALA A 205 -0.77 10.73 16.41
CA ALA A 205 -0.40 9.65 17.33
C ALA A 205 0.62 8.67 16.73
N GLU A 206 0.71 8.57 15.41
CA GLU A 206 1.72 7.75 14.71
C GLU A 206 3.11 8.42 14.70
N GLY A 207 3.20 9.69 15.03
CA GLY A 207 4.41 10.49 15.02
C GLY A 207 4.74 11.09 13.64
N ASP A 208 5.81 11.88 13.61
CA ASP A 208 6.31 12.48 12.38
C ASP A 208 6.85 11.40 11.44
N LEU A 209 6.58 11.55 10.15
CA LEU A 209 7.15 10.69 9.09
C LEU A 209 8.67 10.88 8.92
N GLY A 210 9.27 11.77 9.69
CA GLY A 210 10.71 12.04 9.66
C GLY A 210 11.54 10.78 9.90
N TRP A 211 12.49 10.53 9.02
CA TRP A 211 13.43 9.43 9.20
C TRP A 211 14.42 9.76 10.29
N THR A 212 14.53 8.88 11.27
CA THR A 212 15.63 9.00 12.25
C THR A 212 16.98 8.87 11.52
N PRO A 213 18.06 9.52 12.01
CA PRO A 213 19.38 9.39 11.39
C PRO A 213 19.84 7.94 11.26
N ALA A 214 19.55 7.10 12.26
CA ALA A 214 19.88 5.68 12.25
C ALA A 214 19.14 4.92 11.14
N PHE A 215 17.84 5.20 10.95
CA PHE A 215 17.07 4.57 9.89
C PHE A 215 17.52 5.03 8.50
N ARG A 216 17.76 6.33 8.31
CA ARG A 216 18.29 6.88 7.06
C ARG A 216 19.58 6.18 6.66
N HIS A 217 20.54 6.06 7.57
CA HIS A 217 21.80 5.37 7.31
C HIS A 217 21.60 3.90 6.93
N ALA A 218 20.72 3.17 7.64
CA ALA A 218 20.43 1.78 7.33
C ALA A 218 19.73 1.63 5.95
N PHE A 219 18.84 2.54 5.62
CA PHE A 219 18.15 2.59 4.33
C PHE A 219 19.15 2.83 3.18
N GLU A 220 19.97 3.88 3.28
CA GLU A 220 20.98 4.22 2.27
C GLU A 220 21.96 3.06 2.05
N ARG A 221 22.39 2.39 3.11
CA ARG A 221 23.24 1.19 2.99
C ARG A 221 22.58 0.06 2.23
N ALA A 222 21.30 -0.24 2.50
CA ALA A 222 20.58 -1.27 1.77
C ALA A 222 20.43 -0.92 0.28
N TRP A 223 20.06 0.32 -0.01
CA TRP A 223 19.83 0.79 -1.39
C TRP A 223 21.12 0.97 -2.21
N SER A 224 22.26 1.16 -1.59
CA SER A 224 23.58 1.23 -2.27
C SER A 224 24.34 -0.09 -2.24
N SER A 225 23.74 -1.17 -1.75
CA SER A 225 24.42 -2.46 -1.55
C SER A 225 24.57 -3.25 -2.85
N ALA A 226 25.61 -4.09 -2.90
CA ALA A 226 25.73 -5.12 -3.93
C ALA A 226 24.57 -6.15 -3.86
N ASP A 227 24.01 -6.35 -2.67
CA ASP A 227 22.87 -7.24 -2.45
C ASP A 227 21.60 -6.78 -3.18
N LEU A 228 21.38 -5.47 -3.34
CA LEU A 228 20.29 -4.96 -4.17
C LEU A 228 20.47 -5.41 -5.63
N GLN A 229 21.67 -5.22 -6.20
CA GLN A 229 21.96 -5.60 -7.58
C GLN A 229 21.84 -7.11 -7.78
N GLU A 230 22.34 -7.89 -6.83
CA GLU A 230 22.20 -9.36 -6.83
C GLU A 230 20.72 -9.76 -6.74
N GLY A 231 19.93 -9.15 -5.86
CA GLY A 231 18.51 -9.44 -5.70
C GLY A 231 17.72 -9.19 -6.98
N LEU A 232 17.96 -8.08 -7.66
CA LEU A 232 17.32 -7.75 -8.94
C LEU A 232 17.75 -8.70 -10.06
N ALA A 233 19.04 -9.03 -10.15
CA ALA A 233 19.57 -9.98 -11.14
C ALA A 233 19.00 -11.38 -10.92
N ALA A 234 19.04 -11.90 -9.69
CA ALA A 234 18.52 -13.19 -9.32
C ALA A 234 17.01 -13.33 -9.62
N PHE A 235 16.25 -12.24 -9.36
CA PHE A 235 14.83 -12.21 -9.69
C PHE A 235 14.61 -12.31 -11.21
N ALA A 236 15.34 -11.52 -12.01
CA ALA A 236 15.25 -11.56 -13.48
C ALA A 236 15.62 -12.93 -14.04
N GLU A 237 16.65 -13.57 -13.48
CA GLU A 237 17.16 -14.88 -13.88
C GLU A 237 16.38 -16.07 -13.28
N ARG A 238 15.40 -15.80 -12.41
CA ARG A 238 14.58 -16.82 -11.70
C ARG A 238 15.43 -17.82 -10.90
N ARG A 239 16.48 -17.35 -10.24
CA ARG A 239 17.35 -18.11 -9.35
C ARG A 239 17.31 -17.57 -7.92
N PRO A 240 17.73 -18.34 -6.92
CA PRO A 240 17.96 -17.81 -5.58
C PRO A 240 19.08 -16.75 -5.59
N PRO A 241 18.94 -15.64 -4.86
CA PRO A 241 20.00 -14.66 -4.67
C PRO A 241 21.07 -15.18 -3.68
N ASP A 242 22.30 -14.69 -3.84
CA ASP A 242 23.44 -14.95 -2.93
C ASP A 242 23.87 -13.63 -2.29
N PHE A 243 23.27 -13.29 -1.14
CA PHE A 243 23.50 -12.05 -0.45
C PHE A 243 24.74 -12.10 0.46
N GLU A 244 25.60 -11.09 0.35
CA GLU A 244 26.87 -11.01 1.11
C GLU A 244 26.84 -9.91 2.21
N GLY A 245 25.81 -9.08 2.29
CA GLY A 245 25.68 -8.00 3.28
C GLY A 245 26.56 -6.77 3.00
N ARG A 246 26.92 -6.52 1.75
CA ARG A 246 27.85 -5.45 1.32
C ARG A 246 27.34 -4.67 0.12
#